data_f41116a813caf1d98678f46c4e31eed6
#
_entry.id   f41116a813caf1d98678f46c4e31eed6
#
_cell.length_a   1.000
_cell.length_b   1.000
_cell.length_c   1.000
_cell.angle_alpha   90.00
_cell.angle_beta   90.00
_cell.angle_gamma   90.00
#
_symmetry.space_group_name_H-M   'P 1'
#
loop_
_entity.id
_entity.type
_entity.pdbx_description
1 polymer ?
#
loop_
_entity_poly.entity_id
_entity_poly.type
_entity_poly.pdbx_seq_one_letter_code
_entity_poly.pdbx_strand_id
1 'polypeptide(L)'
;MLKFLIQTIDGEVVHDFAFELLRAIEYHKWRGDEMEFEFLDLHELWMVKIHNEKNYSEFIPVGTIEYVKKFIDLFLVQTNKDYVDIDQYIRPINVPPELRLPVVLEGTRGEILEGIKRLEMFYGIGARKYYIKSTEVLKDPINGDYDRDLLGKIIPESLVVQARPMINIKSEWRVFVYQGNILACQNYSGDPLVFPNAMAIKDMVKGYTSSPEAYTLDVMVSENDMTSCLEVHEFFSCGFYGFSDYQRIPFMFARAWRDIKKRVVENGYQGS
;
A
#
# COMPACT_ATOMS: atom_id res chain seq x y z
N MET A 1 -15.26 -16.48 -13.52
CA MET A 1 -15.72 -16.45 -12.11
C MET A 1 -14.63 -15.92 -11.19
N LEU A 2 -14.90 -14.90 -10.37
CA LEU A 2 -13.97 -14.40 -9.34
C LEU A 2 -14.30 -15.07 -8.01
N LYS A 3 -13.27 -15.58 -7.31
CA LYS A 3 -13.41 -16.21 -5.99
C LYS A 3 -12.56 -15.45 -4.98
N PHE A 4 -13.15 -15.04 -3.87
CA PHE A 4 -12.48 -14.28 -2.82
C PHE A 4 -12.34 -15.11 -1.55
N LEU A 5 -11.15 -15.06 -0.94
CA LEU A 5 -10.94 -15.58 0.41
C LEU A 5 -10.78 -14.39 1.36
N ILE A 6 -11.80 -14.17 2.16
CA ILE A 6 -11.93 -12.97 3.00
C ILE A 6 -11.55 -13.32 4.43
N GLN A 7 -10.61 -12.55 4.99
CA GLN A 7 -10.20 -12.68 6.37
C GLN A 7 -11.35 -12.34 7.33
N THR A 8 -11.55 -13.21 8.30
CA THR A 8 -12.33 -12.93 9.51
C THR A 8 -11.40 -12.89 10.74
N ILE A 9 -11.90 -12.30 11.81
CA ILE A 9 -11.30 -12.37 13.15
C ILE A 9 -12.40 -12.91 14.07
N ASP A 10 -12.15 -14.07 14.69
CA ASP A 10 -13.15 -14.78 15.50
C ASP A 10 -14.49 -15.02 14.75
N GLY A 11 -14.40 -15.28 13.43
CA GLY A 11 -15.55 -15.52 12.57
C GLY A 11 -16.29 -14.27 12.08
N GLU A 12 -15.86 -13.08 12.46
CA GLU A 12 -16.49 -11.81 12.07
C GLU A 12 -15.66 -11.02 11.06
N VAL A 13 -16.35 -10.31 10.15
CA VAL A 13 -15.71 -9.35 9.24
C VAL A 13 -15.49 -8.03 9.98
N VAL A 14 -14.24 -7.64 10.17
CA VAL A 14 -13.87 -6.45 10.96
C VAL A 14 -13.27 -5.31 10.14
N HIS A 15 -12.92 -5.57 8.89
CA HIS A 15 -12.27 -4.58 8.02
C HIS A 15 -13.28 -3.93 7.07
N ASP A 16 -13.26 -2.61 6.96
CA ASP A 16 -14.13 -1.83 6.07
C ASP A 16 -14.03 -2.26 4.61
N PHE A 17 -12.81 -2.53 4.12
CA PHE A 17 -12.59 -2.99 2.75
C PHE A 17 -13.21 -4.38 2.47
N ALA A 18 -13.23 -5.26 3.47
CA ALA A 18 -13.87 -6.58 3.34
C ALA A 18 -15.39 -6.44 3.33
N PHE A 19 -15.92 -5.56 4.18
CA PHE A 19 -17.35 -5.27 4.23
C PHE A 19 -17.87 -4.67 2.92
N GLU A 20 -17.17 -3.70 2.36
CA GLU A 20 -17.53 -3.09 1.08
C GLU A 20 -17.38 -4.07 -0.10
N LEU A 21 -16.40 -4.97 -0.04
CA LEU A 21 -16.28 -6.06 -1.03
C LEU A 21 -17.50 -6.98 -1.00
N LEU A 22 -17.95 -7.41 0.17
CA LEU A 22 -19.14 -8.26 0.30
C LEU A 22 -20.38 -7.59 -0.32
N ARG A 23 -20.57 -6.31 -0.01
CA ARG A 23 -21.65 -5.51 -0.60
C ARG A 23 -21.55 -5.46 -2.13
N ALA A 24 -20.35 -5.33 -2.66
CA ALA A 24 -20.11 -5.34 -4.10
C ALA A 24 -20.38 -6.69 -4.73
N ILE A 25 -19.99 -7.79 -4.09
CA ILE A 25 -20.26 -9.15 -4.56
C ILE A 25 -21.78 -9.41 -4.65
N GLU A 26 -22.52 -9.02 -3.62
CA GLU A 26 -23.99 -9.18 -3.63
C GLU A 26 -24.64 -8.37 -4.77
N TYR A 27 -24.17 -7.15 -5.03
CA TYR A 27 -24.63 -6.37 -6.18
C TYR A 27 -24.35 -7.09 -7.51
N HIS A 28 -23.16 -7.64 -7.69
CA HIS A 28 -22.78 -8.34 -8.91
C HIS A 28 -23.55 -9.65 -9.10
N LYS A 29 -23.79 -10.42 -8.04
CA LYS A 29 -24.65 -11.60 -8.06
C LYS A 29 -26.08 -11.26 -8.47
N TRP A 30 -26.63 -10.17 -7.93
CA TRP A 30 -27.95 -9.67 -8.34
C TRP A 30 -28.00 -9.33 -9.84
N ARG A 31 -26.88 -8.85 -10.42
CA ARG A 31 -26.77 -8.59 -11.86
C ARG A 31 -26.57 -9.84 -12.72
N GLY A 32 -26.35 -10.98 -12.12
CA GLY A 32 -26.06 -12.24 -12.82
C GLY A 32 -24.56 -12.49 -13.09
N ASP A 33 -23.67 -11.70 -12.50
CA ASP A 33 -22.23 -11.93 -12.59
C ASP A 33 -21.82 -13.09 -11.67
N GLU A 34 -20.89 -13.93 -12.13
CA GLU A 34 -20.38 -15.07 -11.33
C GLU A 34 -19.27 -14.62 -10.39
N MET A 35 -19.60 -14.45 -9.11
CA MET A 35 -18.66 -14.15 -8.03
C MET A 35 -18.96 -15.02 -6.81
N GLU A 36 -17.90 -15.52 -6.17
CA GLU A 36 -17.96 -16.35 -4.97
C GLU A 36 -17.04 -15.78 -3.90
N PHE A 37 -17.36 -16.07 -2.65
CA PHE A 37 -16.46 -15.77 -1.54
C PHE A 37 -16.55 -16.86 -0.48
N GLU A 38 -15.47 -16.97 0.29
CA GLU A 38 -15.39 -17.77 1.50
C GLU A 38 -14.70 -16.96 2.59
N PHE A 39 -15.00 -17.32 3.82
CA PHE A 39 -14.33 -16.74 4.99
C PHE A 39 -13.26 -17.69 5.52
N LEU A 40 -12.17 -17.14 5.96
CA LEU A 40 -11.13 -17.89 6.65
C LEU A 40 -10.40 -16.97 7.64
N ASP A 41 -10.32 -17.41 8.89
CA ASP A 41 -9.55 -16.69 9.90
C ASP A 41 -8.04 -16.84 9.64
N LEU A 42 -7.26 -15.83 10.06
CA LEU A 42 -5.80 -15.88 9.93
C LEU A 42 -5.21 -17.09 10.66
N HIS A 43 -5.74 -17.43 11.84
CA HIS A 43 -5.31 -18.60 12.60
C HIS A 43 -5.60 -19.90 11.84
N GLU A 44 -6.78 -20.01 11.23
CA GLU A 44 -7.15 -21.17 10.41
C GLU A 44 -6.24 -21.27 9.17
N LEU A 45 -5.92 -20.15 8.53
CA LEU A 45 -5.00 -20.10 7.40
C LEU A 45 -3.59 -20.61 7.79
N TRP A 46 -3.13 -20.33 9.02
CA TRP A 46 -1.88 -20.89 9.56
C TRP A 46 -1.94 -22.40 9.78
N MET A 47 -3.13 -22.95 10.06
CA MET A 47 -3.34 -24.38 10.30
C MET A 47 -3.60 -25.17 9.03
N VAL A 48 -3.79 -24.51 7.87
CA VAL A 48 -3.98 -25.19 6.59
C VAL A 48 -2.74 -26.02 6.27
N LYS A 49 -2.92 -27.34 6.25
CA LYS A 49 -1.85 -28.26 5.86
C LYS A 49 -1.64 -28.19 4.35
N ILE A 50 -0.38 -28.36 3.93
CA ILE A 50 0.05 -28.36 2.53
C ILE A 50 -0.73 -29.34 1.66
N HIS A 51 -1.22 -30.43 2.24
CA HIS A 51 -2.01 -31.49 1.58
C HIS A 51 -3.52 -31.35 1.78
N ASN A 52 -4.04 -30.12 1.98
CA ASN A 52 -5.47 -29.92 2.02
C ASN A 52 -6.06 -30.16 0.62
N GLU A 53 -7.21 -30.86 0.55
CA GLU A 53 -7.93 -31.13 -0.71
C GLU A 53 -8.40 -29.83 -1.40
N LYS A 54 -8.51 -28.75 -0.65
CA LYS A 54 -8.98 -27.46 -1.18
C LYS A 54 -7.87 -26.72 -1.93
N ASN A 55 -8.16 -26.37 -3.19
CA ASN A 55 -7.27 -25.57 -4.01
C ASN A 55 -7.44 -24.07 -3.72
N TYR A 56 -6.57 -23.50 -2.90
CA TYR A 56 -6.58 -22.08 -2.60
C TYR A 56 -6.00 -21.20 -3.72
N SER A 57 -5.30 -21.77 -4.70
CA SER A 57 -4.67 -20.99 -5.79
C SER A 57 -5.67 -20.25 -6.67
N GLU A 58 -6.96 -20.64 -6.63
CA GLU A 58 -8.04 -19.99 -7.37
C GLU A 58 -8.59 -18.73 -6.69
N PHE A 59 -8.26 -18.55 -5.42
CA PHE A 59 -8.82 -17.45 -4.63
C PHE A 59 -7.98 -16.16 -4.72
N ILE A 60 -8.67 -15.04 -4.50
CA ILE A 60 -8.11 -13.72 -4.33
C ILE A 60 -8.13 -13.42 -2.83
N PRO A 61 -6.98 -13.28 -2.16
CA PRO A 61 -6.95 -12.99 -0.73
C PRO A 61 -7.39 -11.55 -0.45
N VAL A 62 -8.20 -11.38 0.59
CA VAL A 62 -8.66 -10.08 1.07
C VAL A 62 -8.56 -10.07 2.60
N GLY A 63 -7.62 -9.29 3.11
CA GLY A 63 -7.32 -9.25 4.53
C GLY A 63 -6.18 -8.30 4.87
N THR A 64 -5.64 -8.44 6.07
CA THR A 64 -4.45 -7.71 6.49
C THR A 64 -3.22 -8.11 5.67
N ILE A 65 -2.16 -7.32 5.79
CA ILE A 65 -0.89 -7.63 5.12
C ILE A 65 -0.37 -9.01 5.53
N GLU A 66 -0.46 -9.34 6.81
CA GLU A 66 -0.05 -10.63 7.36
C GLU A 66 -0.88 -11.78 6.76
N TYR A 67 -2.19 -11.57 6.59
CA TYR A 67 -3.07 -12.54 5.95
C TYR A 67 -2.68 -12.79 4.49
N VAL A 68 -2.47 -11.71 3.73
CA VAL A 68 -2.08 -11.81 2.32
C VAL A 68 -0.72 -12.47 2.16
N LYS A 69 0.27 -12.14 2.99
CA LYS A 69 1.58 -12.78 3.00
C LYS A 69 1.45 -14.29 3.23
N LYS A 70 0.70 -14.69 4.27
CA LYS A 70 0.48 -16.11 4.57
C LYS A 70 -0.25 -16.84 3.45
N PHE A 71 -1.20 -16.17 2.79
CA PHE A 71 -1.87 -16.72 1.63
C PHE A 71 -0.91 -16.94 0.44
N ILE A 72 0.05 -16.04 0.22
CA ILE A 72 1.06 -16.20 -0.82
C ILE A 72 1.94 -17.43 -0.57
N ASP A 73 2.38 -17.66 0.68
CA ASP A 73 3.10 -18.88 1.05
C ASP A 73 2.33 -20.14 0.64
N LEU A 74 1.05 -20.19 1.00
CA LEU A 74 0.19 -21.32 0.65
C LEU A 74 0.01 -21.45 -0.87
N PHE A 75 -0.17 -20.34 -1.58
CA PHE A 75 -0.28 -20.31 -3.04
C PHE A 75 0.97 -20.86 -3.73
N LEU A 76 2.16 -20.46 -3.31
CA LEU A 76 3.43 -20.97 -3.85
C LEU A 76 3.55 -22.48 -3.67
N VAL A 77 3.26 -22.97 -2.47
CA VAL A 77 3.30 -24.41 -2.18
C VAL A 77 2.30 -25.18 -3.03
N GLN A 78 1.04 -24.74 -3.12
CA GLN A 78 0.01 -25.44 -3.89
C GLN A 78 0.24 -25.39 -5.40
N THR A 79 0.98 -24.42 -5.89
CA THR A 79 1.31 -24.30 -7.32
C THR A 79 2.68 -24.89 -7.66
N ASN A 80 3.34 -25.58 -6.71
CA ASN A 80 4.69 -26.15 -6.86
C ASN A 80 5.70 -25.11 -7.35
N LYS A 81 5.63 -23.89 -6.80
CA LYS A 81 6.60 -22.84 -7.04
C LYS A 81 7.64 -22.81 -5.94
N ASP A 82 8.85 -22.41 -6.29
CA ASP A 82 9.91 -22.24 -5.32
C ASP A 82 9.53 -21.20 -4.26
N TYR A 83 10.02 -21.44 -3.03
CA TYR A 83 9.87 -20.47 -1.97
C TYR A 83 10.60 -19.18 -2.34
N VAL A 84 9.93 -18.07 -2.16
CA VAL A 84 10.52 -16.73 -2.31
C VAL A 84 10.34 -15.97 -1.01
N ASP A 85 11.28 -15.11 -0.69
CA ASP A 85 11.13 -14.19 0.41
C ASP A 85 10.05 -13.14 0.06
N ILE A 86 8.84 -13.36 0.59
CA ILE A 86 7.67 -12.56 0.28
C ILE A 86 7.85 -11.11 0.71
N ASP A 87 8.66 -10.85 1.74
CA ASP A 87 8.95 -9.51 2.21
C ASP A 87 9.66 -8.65 1.16
N GLN A 88 10.30 -9.27 0.17
CA GLN A 88 10.86 -8.55 -0.98
C GLN A 88 9.79 -8.03 -1.95
N TYR A 89 8.61 -8.64 -2.00
CA TYR A 89 7.54 -8.32 -2.96
C TYR A 89 6.40 -7.50 -2.36
N ILE A 90 6.18 -7.62 -1.05
CA ILE A 90 5.20 -6.81 -0.32
C ILE A 90 5.95 -5.82 0.57
N ARG A 91 6.55 -4.84 -0.06
CA ARG A 91 7.25 -3.74 0.62
C ARG A 91 6.38 -2.49 0.68
N PRO A 92 6.64 -1.60 1.65
CA PRO A 92 6.03 -0.27 1.59
C PRO A 92 6.48 0.43 0.30
N ILE A 93 5.52 0.87 -0.52
CA ILE A 93 5.86 1.66 -1.71
C ILE A 93 6.34 3.06 -1.29
N ASN A 94 5.84 3.56 -0.14
CA ASN A 94 6.13 4.92 0.35
C ASN A 94 5.83 5.96 -0.74
N VAL A 95 6.78 6.88 -0.99
CA VAL A 95 6.67 7.83 -2.10
C VAL A 95 7.49 7.28 -3.27
N PRO A 96 6.83 6.85 -4.37
CA PRO A 96 7.55 6.36 -5.54
C PRO A 96 8.50 7.40 -6.11
N PRO A 97 9.61 6.99 -6.75
CA PRO A 97 10.60 7.93 -7.30
C PRO A 97 9.98 9.00 -8.20
N GLU A 98 9.01 8.62 -9.03
CA GLU A 98 8.32 9.49 -9.98
C GLU A 98 7.48 10.59 -9.31
N LEU A 99 7.08 10.38 -8.05
CA LEU A 99 6.23 11.28 -7.28
C LEU A 99 6.97 12.03 -6.18
N ARG A 100 8.28 11.81 -6.04
CA ARG A 100 9.08 12.43 -4.99
C ARG A 100 9.30 13.90 -5.26
N LEU A 101 9.03 14.70 -4.24
CA LEU A 101 9.55 16.05 -4.20
C LEU A 101 11.06 16.00 -3.90
N PRO A 102 11.86 17.00 -4.34
CA PRO A 102 13.29 17.05 -4.06
C PRO A 102 13.67 17.00 -2.57
N VAL A 103 12.73 17.32 -1.69
CA VAL A 103 12.92 17.28 -0.23
C VAL A 103 12.73 15.88 0.38
N VAL A 104 12.24 14.91 -0.38
CA VAL A 104 12.10 13.50 0.06
C VAL A 104 13.39 12.77 -0.26
N LEU A 105 14.15 12.46 0.77
CA LEU A 105 15.42 11.73 0.67
C LEU A 105 15.16 10.23 0.84
N GLU A 106 15.91 9.40 0.15
CA GLU A 106 15.92 7.95 0.35
C GLU A 106 17.35 7.43 0.33
N GLY A 107 17.67 6.55 1.26
CA GLY A 107 18.99 5.94 1.37
C GLY A 107 19.27 5.41 2.76
N THR A 108 20.52 4.97 2.94
CA THR A 108 21.08 4.59 4.22
C THR A 108 21.27 5.82 5.13
N ARG A 109 21.56 5.57 6.41
CA ARG A 109 21.83 6.64 7.38
C ARG A 109 22.80 7.71 6.85
N GLY A 110 23.92 7.29 6.26
CA GLY A 110 24.94 8.21 5.74
C GLY A 110 24.40 9.07 4.61
N GLU A 111 23.69 8.48 3.67
CA GLU A 111 23.08 9.18 2.53
C GLU A 111 21.98 10.16 2.96
N ILE A 112 21.17 9.79 3.94
CA ILE A 112 20.15 10.69 4.53
C ILE A 112 20.82 11.91 5.17
N LEU A 113 21.82 11.71 6.02
CA LEU A 113 22.49 12.82 6.71
C LEU A 113 23.20 13.76 5.73
N GLU A 114 23.81 13.22 4.68
CA GLU A 114 24.43 14.01 3.61
C GLU A 114 23.37 14.76 2.78
N GLY A 115 22.26 14.09 2.44
CA GLY A 115 21.13 14.71 1.75
C GLY A 115 20.54 15.89 2.52
N ILE A 116 20.37 15.76 3.83
CA ILE A 116 19.90 16.85 4.71
C ILE A 116 20.87 18.05 4.65
N LYS A 117 22.17 17.82 4.72
CA LYS A 117 23.16 18.90 4.59
C LYS A 117 23.07 19.63 3.25
N ARG A 118 22.85 18.88 2.15
CA ARG A 118 22.65 19.47 0.82
C ARG A 118 21.38 20.30 0.74
N LEU A 119 20.26 19.81 1.31
CA LEU A 119 18.99 20.56 1.36
C LEU A 119 19.19 21.91 2.07
N GLU A 120 19.91 21.94 3.19
CA GLU A 120 20.23 23.19 3.88
C GLU A 120 21.13 24.10 3.05
N MET A 121 22.22 23.57 2.52
CA MET A 121 23.25 24.37 1.85
C MET A 121 22.75 24.99 0.54
N PHE A 122 22.01 24.23 -0.28
CA PHE A 122 21.65 24.65 -1.63
C PHE A 122 20.22 25.20 -1.75
N TYR A 123 19.31 24.79 -0.85
CA TYR A 123 17.91 25.17 -0.93
C TYR A 123 17.42 25.95 0.29
N GLY A 124 18.29 26.15 1.30
CA GLY A 124 17.90 26.83 2.54
C GLY A 124 16.83 26.06 3.35
N ILE A 125 16.64 24.77 3.06
CA ILE A 125 15.62 23.94 3.71
C ILE A 125 16.25 23.26 4.93
N GLY A 126 16.18 23.95 6.07
CA GLY A 126 16.64 23.45 7.39
C GLY A 126 15.45 23.08 8.26
N ALA A 127 14.94 21.86 8.15
CA ALA A 127 13.92 21.40 9.06
C ALA A 127 14.52 20.93 10.39
N ARG A 128 13.83 21.25 11.50
CA ARG A 128 14.20 20.77 12.83
C ARG A 128 13.83 19.30 13.03
N LYS A 129 12.74 18.85 12.41
CA LYS A 129 12.22 17.48 12.51
C LYS A 129 12.04 16.87 11.14
N TYR A 130 12.24 15.56 11.09
CA TYR A 130 12.04 14.73 9.91
C TYR A 130 11.14 13.55 10.25
N TYR A 131 10.22 13.23 9.36
CA TYR A 131 9.50 11.97 9.38
C TYR A 131 10.35 10.90 8.68
N ILE A 132 10.61 9.81 9.38
CA ILE A 132 11.38 8.67 8.88
C ILE A 132 10.43 7.51 8.62
N LYS A 133 10.63 6.80 7.50
CA LYS A 133 9.86 5.62 7.14
C LYS A 133 10.78 4.56 6.52
N SER A 134 10.75 3.34 7.05
CA SER A 134 11.45 2.20 6.46
C SER A 134 10.93 1.91 5.05
N THR A 135 11.83 1.55 4.14
CA THR A 135 11.49 1.09 2.78
C THR A 135 11.49 -0.43 2.69
N GLU A 136 11.93 -1.11 3.74
CA GLU A 136 12.11 -2.57 3.75
C GLU A 136 11.00 -3.29 4.51
N VAL A 137 10.54 -2.71 5.63
CA VAL A 137 9.57 -3.35 6.52
C VAL A 137 8.31 -2.50 6.67
N LEU A 138 7.15 -3.12 6.46
CA LEU A 138 5.86 -2.51 6.74
C LEU A 138 5.67 -2.35 8.25
N LYS A 139 5.18 -1.17 8.68
CA LYS A 139 4.98 -0.84 10.10
C LYS A 139 6.23 -1.01 10.96
N ASP A 140 7.42 -0.72 10.40
CA ASP A 140 8.68 -0.75 11.14
C ASP A 140 8.60 0.19 12.36
N PRO A 141 9.09 -0.22 13.54
CA PRO A 141 9.13 0.64 14.73
C PRO A 141 9.90 1.95 14.56
N ILE A 142 10.80 2.03 13.57
CA ILE A 142 11.52 3.28 13.24
C ILE A 142 10.62 4.33 12.58
N ASN A 143 9.45 3.93 12.05
CA ASN A 143 8.56 4.88 11.39
C ASN A 143 8.05 5.92 12.39
N GLY A 144 8.35 7.18 12.14
CA GLY A 144 7.95 8.25 13.06
C GLY A 144 8.70 9.56 12.88
N ASP A 145 8.41 10.50 13.77
CA ASP A 145 8.94 11.86 13.78
C ASP A 145 10.15 11.95 14.69
N TYR A 146 11.26 12.46 14.16
CA TYR A 146 12.50 12.57 14.91
C TYR A 146 13.13 13.95 14.76
N ASP A 147 13.70 14.45 15.85
CA ASP A 147 14.57 15.61 15.79
C ASP A 147 15.80 15.28 14.94
N ARG A 148 16.21 16.22 14.11
CA ARG A 148 17.34 16.08 13.18
C ARG A 148 18.60 15.55 13.83
N ASP A 149 18.94 16.07 15.04
CA ASP A 149 20.17 15.71 15.74
C ASP A 149 20.18 14.25 16.26
N LEU A 150 19.01 13.60 16.28
CA LEU A 150 18.86 12.20 16.68
C LEU A 150 19.00 11.21 15.52
N LEU A 151 18.82 11.65 14.26
CA LEU A 151 18.77 10.76 13.10
C LEU A 151 20.00 9.87 12.96
N GLY A 152 21.18 10.42 13.24
CA GLY A 152 22.44 9.66 13.23
C GLY A 152 22.55 8.56 14.29
N LYS A 153 21.68 8.57 15.31
CA LYS A 153 21.64 7.56 16.37
C LYS A 153 20.49 6.56 16.20
N ILE A 154 19.39 7.01 15.60
CA ILE A 154 18.14 6.25 15.49
C ILE A 154 18.14 5.36 14.25
N ILE A 155 18.57 5.88 13.10
CA ILE A 155 18.60 5.12 11.85
C ILE A 155 19.71 4.06 11.92
N PRO A 156 19.41 2.76 11.84
CA PRO A 156 20.44 1.73 11.71
C PRO A 156 21.32 1.97 10.48
N GLU A 157 22.59 1.59 10.53
CA GLU A 157 23.58 1.97 9.52
C GLU A 157 23.25 1.42 8.13
N SER A 158 22.74 0.19 8.08
CA SER A 158 22.41 -0.54 6.85
C SER A 158 20.94 -0.41 6.40
N LEU A 159 20.07 0.14 7.26
CA LEU A 159 18.64 0.25 6.92
C LEU A 159 18.42 1.36 5.89
N VAL A 160 17.73 1.04 4.80
CA VAL A 160 17.28 2.04 3.83
C VAL A 160 15.95 2.63 4.28
N VAL A 161 15.91 3.96 4.39
CA VAL A 161 14.73 4.70 4.82
C VAL A 161 14.41 5.83 3.86
N GLN A 162 13.14 6.26 3.85
CA GLN A 162 12.76 7.58 3.36
C GLN A 162 12.72 8.57 4.51
N ALA A 163 13.29 9.75 4.29
CA ALA A 163 13.27 10.88 5.22
C ALA A 163 12.67 12.10 4.52
N ARG A 164 11.73 12.77 5.17
CA ARG A 164 11.15 14.03 4.68
C ARG A 164 11.08 15.05 5.80
N PRO A 165 11.31 16.34 5.52
CA PRO A 165 11.05 17.38 6.50
C PRO A 165 9.62 17.32 7.00
N MET A 166 9.43 17.51 8.31
CA MET A 166 8.11 17.68 8.86
C MET A 166 7.50 18.97 8.34
N ILE A 167 6.31 18.84 7.80
CA ILE A 167 5.48 19.96 7.32
C ILE A 167 4.13 19.89 8.02
N ASN A 168 3.56 21.07 8.24
CA ASN A 168 2.21 21.12 8.79
C ASN A 168 1.21 20.76 7.69
N ILE A 169 0.40 19.75 7.97
CA ILE A 169 -0.61 19.22 7.05
C ILE A 169 -1.98 19.74 7.48
N LYS A 170 -2.72 20.36 6.55
CA LYS A 170 -4.11 20.79 6.77
C LYS A 170 -5.09 19.64 6.61
N SER A 171 -4.89 18.82 5.58
CA SER A 171 -5.76 17.69 5.26
C SER A 171 -5.02 16.59 4.51
N GLU A 172 -5.52 15.36 4.68
CA GLU A 172 -5.01 14.17 4.00
C GLU A 172 -6.14 13.45 3.29
N TRP A 173 -5.86 12.97 2.09
CA TRP A 173 -6.86 12.42 1.19
C TRP A 173 -6.34 11.16 0.52
N ARG A 174 -7.20 10.16 0.42
CA ARG A 174 -6.93 8.92 -0.31
C ARG A 174 -7.59 8.96 -1.69
N VAL A 175 -6.78 8.87 -2.71
CA VAL A 175 -7.19 8.80 -4.12
C VAL A 175 -7.20 7.35 -4.54
N PHE A 176 -8.35 6.87 -5.02
CA PHE A 176 -8.52 5.51 -5.54
C PHE A 176 -8.27 5.51 -7.04
N VAL A 177 -7.31 4.71 -7.48
CA VAL A 177 -6.91 4.64 -8.89
C VAL A 177 -7.07 3.22 -9.43
N TYR A 178 -7.72 3.12 -10.58
CA TYR A 178 -7.92 1.86 -11.27
C TYR A 178 -7.66 2.03 -12.77
N GLN A 179 -6.70 1.29 -13.31
CA GLN A 179 -6.26 1.36 -14.71
C GLN A 179 -5.99 2.80 -15.18
N GLY A 180 -5.26 3.56 -14.34
CA GLY A 180 -4.92 4.95 -14.62
C GLY A 180 -6.06 5.96 -14.47
N ASN A 181 -7.27 5.51 -14.11
CA ASN A 181 -8.41 6.39 -13.88
C ASN A 181 -8.62 6.66 -12.40
N ILE A 182 -8.82 7.92 -12.05
CA ILE A 182 -9.19 8.33 -10.69
C ILE A 182 -10.67 8.03 -10.51
N LEU A 183 -11.00 7.16 -9.55
CA LEU A 183 -12.38 6.79 -9.23
C LEU A 183 -12.97 7.64 -8.11
N ALA A 184 -12.16 7.98 -7.10
CA ALA A 184 -12.59 8.78 -5.97
C ALA A 184 -11.39 9.45 -5.28
N CYS A 185 -11.69 10.46 -4.46
CA CYS A 185 -10.76 11.13 -3.57
C CYS A 185 -11.48 11.37 -2.24
N GLN A 186 -11.07 10.68 -1.17
CA GLN A 186 -11.73 10.67 0.13
C GLN A 186 -10.85 11.30 1.19
N ASN A 187 -11.40 12.23 1.99
CA ASN A 187 -10.69 12.75 3.16
C ASN A 187 -10.64 11.69 4.26
N TYR A 188 -9.48 11.51 4.89
CA TYR A 188 -9.33 10.61 6.02
C TYR A 188 -8.69 11.26 7.26
N SER A 189 -8.11 12.46 7.10
CA SER A 189 -7.45 13.18 8.20
C SER A 189 -7.47 14.69 7.95
N GLY A 190 -7.47 15.47 9.03
CA GLY A 190 -7.45 16.93 8.98
C GLY A 190 -8.79 17.56 8.57
N ASP A 191 -8.74 18.77 8.01
CA ASP A 191 -9.92 19.53 7.63
C ASP A 191 -10.54 19.03 6.31
N PRO A 192 -11.76 18.46 6.34
CA PRO A 192 -12.43 17.95 5.14
C PRO A 192 -12.85 19.03 4.14
N LEU A 193 -12.76 20.32 4.51
CA LEU A 193 -13.06 21.43 3.62
C LEU A 193 -11.82 21.96 2.88
N VAL A 194 -10.63 21.49 3.22
CA VAL A 194 -9.38 21.82 2.54
C VAL A 194 -9.09 20.77 1.48
N PHE A 195 -9.54 21.02 0.25
CA PHE A 195 -9.44 20.06 -0.87
C PHE A 195 -8.06 20.11 -1.53
N PRO A 196 -7.53 18.96 -1.97
CA PRO A 196 -6.31 18.90 -2.75
C PRO A 196 -6.52 19.44 -4.16
N ASN A 197 -5.45 19.92 -4.78
CA ASN A 197 -5.47 20.41 -6.15
C ASN A 197 -5.71 19.25 -7.13
N ALA A 198 -6.84 19.27 -7.85
CA ALA A 198 -7.22 18.20 -8.76
C ALA A 198 -6.24 18.02 -9.94
N MET A 199 -5.59 19.08 -10.41
CA MET A 199 -4.59 18.97 -11.47
C MET A 199 -3.32 18.30 -10.96
N ALA A 200 -2.87 18.66 -9.75
CA ALA A 200 -1.71 18.01 -9.13
C ALA A 200 -1.95 16.50 -8.94
N ILE A 201 -3.16 16.08 -8.51
CA ILE A 201 -3.51 14.65 -8.43
C ILE A 201 -3.44 13.97 -9.81
N LYS A 202 -4.04 14.59 -10.84
CA LYS A 202 -4.00 14.06 -12.22
C LYS A 202 -2.57 13.92 -12.74
N ASP A 203 -1.73 14.91 -12.46
CA ASP A 203 -0.32 14.90 -12.88
C ASP A 203 0.46 13.80 -12.14
N MET A 204 0.20 13.58 -10.83
CA MET A 204 0.78 12.47 -10.08
C MET A 204 0.35 11.12 -10.65
N VAL A 205 -0.95 10.90 -10.90
CA VAL A 205 -1.44 9.64 -11.49
C VAL A 205 -0.83 9.38 -12.87
N LYS A 206 -0.74 10.39 -13.70
CA LYS A 206 -0.10 10.30 -15.03
C LYS A 206 1.41 10.10 -14.95
N GLY A 207 2.07 10.74 -13.99
CA GLY A 207 3.51 10.66 -13.78
C GLY A 207 3.97 9.33 -13.17
N TYR A 208 3.10 8.62 -12.47
CA TYR A 208 3.43 7.34 -11.86
C TYR A 208 3.41 6.22 -12.91
N THR A 209 4.45 6.18 -13.74
CA THR A 209 4.54 5.28 -14.92
C THR A 209 4.74 3.82 -14.56
N SER A 210 5.28 3.51 -13.38
CA SER A 210 5.45 2.15 -12.84
C SER A 210 4.26 1.69 -11.99
N SER A 211 3.13 2.40 -12.02
CA SER A 211 1.99 2.13 -11.14
C SER A 211 1.38 0.74 -11.35
N PRO A 212 0.91 0.09 -10.26
CA PRO A 212 0.03 -1.06 -10.37
C PRO A 212 -1.29 -0.70 -11.09
N GLU A 213 -2.02 -1.71 -11.56
CA GLU A 213 -3.34 -1.46 -12.19
C GLU A 213 -4.40 -0.98 -11.19
N ALA A 214 -4.29 -1.35 -9.92
CA ALA A 214 -5.15 -0.90 -8.83
C ALA A 214 -4.31 -0.50 -7.63
N TYR A 215 -4.45 0.75 -7.17
CA TYR A 215 -3.72 1.27 -6.02
C TYR A 215 -4.45 2.44 -5.38
N THR A 216 -4.01 2.83 -4.19
CA THR A 216 -4.38 4.11 -3.58
C THR A 216 -3.18 5.03 -3.51
N LEU A 217 -3.42 6.31 -3.78
CA LEU A 217 -2.44 7.38 -3.67
C LEU A 217 -2.89 8.31 -2.54
N ASP A 218 -2.15 8.32 -1.45
CA ASP A 218 -2.41 9.27 -0.37
C ASP A 218 -1.72 10.59 -0.67
N VAL A 219 -2.49 11.65 -0.64
CA VAL A 219 -2.03 13.02 -0.87
C VAL A 219 -2.33 13.90 0.34
N MET A 220 -1.48 14.87 0.57
CA MET A 220 -1.68 15.88 1.59
C MET A 220 -1.85 17.27 0.99
N VAL A 221 -2.51 18.13 1.74
CA VAL A 221 -2.51 19.60 1.52
C VAL A 221 -1.74 20.23 2.67
N SER A 222 -0.63 20.90 2.36
CA SER A 222 0.18 21.61 3.35
C SER A 222 -0.40 22.95 3.77
N GLU A 223 0.16 23.59 4.80
CA GLU A 223 -0.21 24.96 5.20
C GLU A 223 -0.10 25.99 4.05
N ASN A 224 0.82 25.75 3.13
CA ASN A 224 1.02 26.61 1.94
C ASN A 224 0.15 26.19 0.76
N ASP A 225 -0.93 25.42 0.98
CA ASP A 225 -1.87 24.94 -0.04
C ASP A 225 -1.23 24.07 -1.14
N MET A 226 -0.03 23.53 -0.88
CA MET A 226 0.64 22.63 -1.80
C MET A 226 0.08 21.22 -1.64
N THR A 227 -0.34 20.62 -2.75
CA THR A 227 -0.75 19.21 -2.82
C THR A 227 0.43 18.34 -3.22
N SER A 228 0.75 17.32 -2.43
CA SER A 228 1.84 16.40 -2.72
C SER A 228 1.55 14.97 -2.25
N CYS A 229 2.27 13.99 -2.82
CA CYS A 229 2.17 12.60 -2.45
C CYS A 229 2.70 12.37 -1.03
N LEU A 230 1.92 11.66 -0.20
CA LEU A 230 2.35 11.14 1.09
C LEU A 230 2.90 9.72 0.97
N GLU A 231 2.12 8.84 0.35
CA GLU A 231 2.47 7.45 0.13
C GLU A 231 1.55 6.80 -0.91
N VAL A 232 1.94 5.63 -1.38
CA VAL A 232 1.13 4.79 -2.25
C VAL A 232 0.92 3.43 -1.58
N HIS A 233 -0.29 2.91 -1.63
CA HIS A 233 -0.61 1.57 -1.15
C HIS A 233 -1.09 0.68 -2.28
N GLU A 234 -0.68 -0.55 -2.27
CA GLU A 234 -1.29 -1.59 -3.08
C GLU A 234 -2.72 -1.87 -2.61
N PHE A 235 -3.60 -2.17 -3.55
CA PHE A 235 -5.03 -2.34 -3.29
C PHE A 235 -5.37 -3.74 -2.74
N PHE A 236 -4.84 -4.11 -1.56
CA PHE A 236 -5.19 -5.35 -0.88
C PHE A 236 -5.40 -5.21 0.63
N SER A 237 -4.90 -4.14 1.25
CA SER A 237 -5.07 -3.87 2.69
C SER A 237 -5.11 -2.36 2.93
N CYS A 238 -6.07 -1.66 2.35
CA CYS A 238 -6.23 -0.21 2.48
C CYS A 238 -7.62 0.16 2.98
N GLY A 239 -7.72 1.13 3.88
CA GLY A 239 -8.99 1.68 4.34
C GLY A 239 -9.73 2.41 3.21
N PHE A 240 -11.05 2.30 3.17
CA PHE A 240 -11.87 2.85 2.08
C PHE A 240 -12.46 4.22 2.36
N TYR A 241 -12.60 4.58 3.62
CA TYR A 241 -13.04 5.92 4.04
C TYR A 241 -14.28 6.45 3.30
N GLY A 242 -15.28 5.58 3.08
CA GLY A 242 -16.51 5.93 2.36
C GLY A 242 -16.39 5.94 0.83
N PHE A 243 -15.46 5.17 0.27
CA PHE A 243 -15.36 4.96 -1.17
C PHE A 243 -16.71 4.50 -1.76
N SER A 244 -17.27 5.29 -2.67
CA SER A 244 -18.65 5.11 -3.15
C SER A 244 -18.79 4.23 -4.39
N ASP A 245 -17.74 4.07 -5.20
CA ASP A 245 -17.77 3.21 -6.41
C ASP A 245 -17.48 1.73 -6.03
N TYR A 246 -18.25 1.23 -5.07
CA TYR A 246 -18.07 -0.13 -4.53
C TYR A 246 -18.16 -1.23 -5.60
N GLN A 247 -18.90 -1.00 -6.69
CA GLN A 247 -19.06 -1.96 -7.78
C GLN A 247 -17.71 -2.32 -8.44
N ARG A 248 -16.71 -1.45 -8.36
CA ARG A 248 -15.38 -1.70 -8.91
C ARG A 248 -14.45 -2.48 -7.99
N ILE A 249 -14.76 -2.54 -6.70
CA ILE A 249 -13.92 -3.15 -5.67
C ILE A 249 -13.49 -4.58 -6.02
N PRO A 250 -14.38 -5.50 -6.45
CA PRO A 250 -13.99 -6.87 -6.79
C PRO A 250 -12.94 -6.92 -7.91
N PHE A 251 -13.06 -6.07 -8.91
CA PHE A 251 -12.13 -6.00 -10.02
C PHE A 251 -10.79 -5.36 -9.61
N MET A 252 -10.81 -4.38 -8.72
CA MET A 252 -9.59 -3.77 -8.18
C MET A 252 -8.79 -4.79 -7.37
N PHE A 253 -9.42 -5.57 -6.49
CA PHE A 253 -8.76 -6.68 -5.79
C PHE A 253 -8.21 -7.73 -6.75
N ALA A 254 -8.98 -8.11 -7.77
CA ALA A 254 -8.54 -9.10 -8.75
C ALA A 254 -7.30 -8.62 -9.53
N ARG A 255 -7.23 -7.33 -9.85
CA ARG A 255 -6.06 -6.76 -10.55
C ARG A 255 -4.85 -6.64 -9.62
N ALA A 256 -5.03 -6.12 -8.42
CA ALA A 256 -3.97 -6.06 -7.42
C ALA A 256 -3.38 -7.45 -7.14
N TRP A 257 -4.23 -8.46 -6.98
CA TRP A 257 -3.77 -9.84 -6.80
C TRP A 257 -3.02 -10.38 -8.01
N ARG A 258 -3.48 -10.08 -9.23
CA ARG A 258 -2.78 -10.46 -10.45
C ARG A 258 -1.37 -9.86 -10.52
N ASP A 259 -1.22 -8.59 -10.15
CA ASP A 259 0.06 -7.91 -10.16
C ASP A 259 1.02 -8.50 -9.11
N ILE A 260 0.51 -8.83 -7.91
CA ILE A 260 1.28 -9.53 -6.88
C ILE A 260 1.73 -10.91 -7.38
N LYS A 261 0.80 -11.71 -7.90
CA LYS A 261 1.12 -13.05 -8.43
C LYS A 261 2.20 -12.98 -9.51
N LYS A 262 2.09 -12.02 -10.43
CA LYS A 262 3.06 -11.83 -11.50
C LYS A 262 4.46 -11.57 -10.93
N ARG A 263 4.58 -10.63 -9.99
CA ARG A 263 5.87 -10.31 -9.34
C ARG A 263 6.46 -11.52 -8.59
N VAL A 264 5.64 -12.21 -7.82
CA VAL A 264 6.08 -13.37 -7.01
C VAL A 264 6.51 -14.53 -7.89
N VAL A 265 5.80 -14.82 -9.00
CA VAL A 265 6.10 -15.95 -9.90
C VAL A 265 7.23 -15.63 -10.87
N GLU A 266 7.27 -14.43 -11.47
CA GLU A 266 8.26 -14.08 -12.49
C GLU A 266 9.66 -13.83 -11.88
N ASN A 267 9.73 -13.21 -10.70
CA ASN A 267 11.01 -12.90 -10.06
C ASN A 267 11.62 -14.09 -9.27
N GLY A 268 10.81 -15.07 -8.88
CA GLY A 268 11.33 -16.33 -8.28
C GLY A 268 12.18 -17.15 -9.27
N TYR A 269 12.09 -16.88 -10.56
CA TYR A 269 12.88 -17.57 -11.60
C TYR A 269 14.25 -16.94 -11.89
N GLN A 270 14.56 -15.76 -11.33
CA GLN A 270 15.84 -15.07 -11.61
C GLN A 270 16.94 -15.37 -10.57
N GLY A 271 16.70 -16.27 -9.65
CA GLY A 271 17.59 -16.60 -8.51
C GLY A 271 18.22 -18.01 -8.55
N SER A 272 18.30 -18.68 -9.71
CA SER A 272 18.99 -19.99 -9.85
C SER A 272 20.18 -19.91 -10.78
#